data_9249b9621f20f020ab5a15d0fb1206ba
#
_entry.id   9249b9621f20f020ab5a15d0fb1206ba
#
_cell.length_a   1.000
_cell.length_b   1.000
_cell.length_c   1.000
_cell.angle_alpha   90.00
_cell.angle_beta   90.00
_cell.angle_gamma   90.00
#
_symmetry.space_group_name_H-M   'P 1'
#
loop_
_entity.id
_entity.type
_entity.pdbx_description
1 polymer ?
#
loop_
_entity_poly.entity_id
_entity_poly.type
_entity_poly.pdbx_seq_one_letter_code
_entity_poly.pdbx_strand_id
1 'polypeptide(L)'
;MLVHAPLLTRRMHEPLARALAASGLHVVVPDLLGHGRSDRPADPLAYSVEAFGEHVVALLDHLGAPQAVLGGTSLGANVALEVAVSAPERVRGLLVEGPVLDNALEAGLLAASPLLLTARVLPFTLDAARLLSRPVPRSLLPFWAGVAVDALDQRSGPTAALLHGLLFGRLAPRSRERRQIAAPTLVVGHPRDPLHPTSDADLLASDVPGAELVRARGVLEWRLRPERLTNVAIGFCQSSWRAPSRRRRAAGR
;
A
#
# COMPACT_ATOMS: atom_id res chain seq x y z
N MET A 1 3.71 10.26 0.07
CA MET A 1 4.38 9.00 0.51
C MET A 1 3.66 7.83 -0.16
N LEU A 2 4.40 6.81 -0.64
CA LEU A 2 3.82 5.63 -1.31
C LEU A 2 4.16 4.36 -0.52
N VAL A 3 3.16 3.57 -0.18
CA VAL A 3 3.27 2.35 0.64
C VAL A 3 2.99 1.12 -0.21
N HIS A 4 3.89 0.13 -0.16
CA HIS A 4 3.87 -1.05 -1.01
C HIS A 4 2.87 -2.14 -0.57
N ALA A 5 2.60 -3.09 -1.46
CA ALA A 5 1.80 -4.29 -1.20
C ALA A 5 2.54 -5.30 -0.28
N PRO A 6 1.83 -6.24 0.38
CA PRO A 6 2.47 -7.24 1.23
C PRO A 6 3.47 -8.08 0.44
N LEU A 7 4.52 -8.55 1.12
CA LEU A 7 5.62 -9.36 0.57
C LEU A 7 6.47 -8.68 -0.51
N LEU A 8 6.09 -7.49 -0.98
CA LEU A 8 6.87 -6.66 -1.90
C LEU A 8 7.73 -5.66 -1.11
N THR A 9 8.44 -4.81 -1.82
CA THR A 9 9.30 -3.77 -1.25
C THR A 9 8.95 -2.41 -1.86
N ARG A 10 9.49 -1.33 -1.30
CA ARG A 10 9.37 0.02 -1.87
C ARG A 10 9.68 0.08 -3.37
N ARG A 11 10.49 -0.87 -3.87
CA ARG A 11 10.88 -0.93 -5.28
C ARG A 11 9.70 -0.96 -6.23
N MET A 12 8.57 -1.61 -5.85
CA MET A 12 7.38 -1.65 -6.71
C MET A 12 6.86 -0.26 -7.10
N HIS A 13 7.09 0.74 -6.25
CA HIS A 13 6.64 2.11 -6.49
C HIS A 13 7.70 3.02 -7.12
N GLU A 14 8.93 2.55 -7.38
CA GLU A 14 9.99 3.39 -7.96
C GLU A 14 9.57 4.08 -9.28
N PRO A 15 8.92 3.42 -10.25
CA PRO A 15 8.51 4.08 -11.48
C PRO A 15 7.56 5.25 -11.23
N LEU A 16 6.53 5.05 -10.39
CA LEU A 16 5.57 6.08 -10.02
C LEU A 16 6.26 7.19 -9.20
N ALA A 17 7.11 6.82 -8.25
CA ALA A 17 7.84 7.77 -7.42
C ALA A 17 8.74 8.69 -8.24
N ARG A 18 9.45 8.15 -9.24
CA ARG A 18 10.27 8.94 -10.17
C ARG A 18 9.42 9.91 -11.00
N ALA A 19 8.27 9.47 -11.50
CA ALA A 19 7.36 10.31 -12.26
C ALA A 19 6.78 11.46 -11.41
N LEU A 20 6.35 11.16 -10.18
CA LEU A 20 5.88 12.16 -9.23
C LEU A 20 7.01 13.14 -8.85
N ALA A 21 8.23 12.66 -8.63
CA ALA A 21 9.37 13.51 -8.32
C ALA A 21 9.74 14.42 -9.51
N ALA A 22 9.70 13.90 -10.73
CA ALA A 22 9.90 14.68 -11.94
C ALA A 22 8.82 15.77 -12.14
N SER A 23 7.63 15.60 -11.54
CA SER A 23 6.56 16.60 -11.53
C SER A 23 6.68 17.66 -10.41
N GLY A 24 7.80 17.67 -9.68
CA GLY A 24 8.10 18.66 -8.65
C GLY A 24 7.63 18.26 -7.24
N LEU A 25 7.25 17.01 -7.00
CA LEU A 25 6.82 16.53 -5.69
C LEU A 25 7.97 15.86 -4.93
N HIS A 26 8.07 16.11 -3.62
CA HIS A 26 8.95 15.32 -2.74
C HIS A 26 8.27 13.97 -2.45
N VAL A 27 8.91 12.87 -2.84
CA VAL A 27 8.33 11.52 -2.74
C VAL A 27 9.12 10.64 -1.78
N VAL A 28 8.43 10.06 -0.81
CA VAL A 28 8.98 9.09 0.15
C VAL A 28 8.34 7.74 -0.10
N VAL A 29 9.16 6.69 -0.16
CA VAL A 29 8.71 5.31 -0.38
C VAL A 29 9.40 4.42 0.66
N PRO A 30 8.77 4.18 1.82
CA PRO A 30 9.33 3.30 2.85
C PRO A 30 9.19 1.83 2.48
N ASP A 31 10.06 1.01 3.05
CA ASP A 31 9.77 -0.40 3.28
C ASP A 31 9.02 -0.53 4.61
N LEU A 32 7.86 -1.16 4.62
CA LEU A 32 7.14 -1.46 5.87
C LEU A 32 7.93 -2.44 6.74
N LEU A 33 7.66 -2.44 8.03
CA LEU A 33 8.18 -3.46 8.94
C LEU A 33 7.94 -4.87 8.37
N GLY A 34 8.92 -5.75 8.48
CA GLY A 34 8.86 -7.09 7.88
C GLY A 34 9.27 -7.16 6.41
N HIS A 35 9.53 -6.03 5.74
CA HIS A 35 9.80 -5.98 4.31
C HIS A 35 11.13 -5.28 3.98
N GLY A 36 11.65 -5.56 2.81
CA GLY A 36 12.80 -4.87 2.22
C GLY A 36 13.98 -4.75 3.19
N ARG A 37 14.39 -3.52 3.47
CA ARG A 37 15.50 -3.18 4.36
C ARG A 37 15.09 -2.86 5.80
N SER A 38 13.78 -2.85 6.09
CA SER A 38 13.27 -2.63 7.45
C SER A 38 13.43 -3.87 8.32
N ASP A 39 13.36 -3.68 9.62
CA ASP A 39 13.43 -4.77 10.61
C ASP A 39 12.34 -5.81 10.37
N ARG A 40 12.63 -7.05 10.76
CA ARG A 40 11.76 -8.21 10.51
C ARG A 40 11.56 -9.01 11.80
N PRO A 41 10.80 -8.49 12.78
CA PRO A 41 10.49 -9.23 13.99
C PRO A 41 9.69 -10.50 13.69
N ALA A 42 9.87 -11.53 14.50
CA ALA A 42 9.12 -12.79 14.42
C ALA A 42 7.87 -12.80 15.33
N ASP A 43 7.54 -11.65 15.92
CA ASP A 43 6.36 -11.47 16.76
C ASP A 43 5.15 -11.06 15.90
N PRO A 44 4.07 -11.85 15.85
CA PRO A 44 2.86 -11.50 15.10
C PRO A 44 2.18 -10.22 15.57
N LEU A 45 2.33 -9.84 16.85
CA LEU A 45 1.75 -8.61 17.40
C LEU A 45 2.39 -7.33 16.85
N ALA A 46 3.57 -7.43 16.25
CA ALA A 46 4.22 -6.32 15.57
C ALA A 46 3.57 -5.95 14.22
N TYR A 47 2.63 -6.77 13.74
CA TYR A 47 2.09 -6.65 12.39
C TYR A 47 0.58 -6.49 12.40
N SER A 48 0.11 -5.28 12.21
CA SER A 48 -1.28 -4.96 11.90
C SER A 48 -1.35 -3.74 11.01
N VAL A 49 -2.50 -3.49 10.39
CA VAL A 49 -2.70 -2.30 9.56
C VAL A 49 -2.61 -1.04 10.42
N GLU A 50 -3.09 -1.11 11.65
CA GLU A 50 -2.99 -0.03 12.64
C GLU A 50 -1.53 0.29 12.97
N ALA A 51 -0.72 -0.73 13.32
CA ALA A 51 0.69 -0.54 13.62
C ALA A 51 1.47 0.03 12.42
N PHE A 52 1.16 -0.41 11.23
CA PHE A 52 1.74 0.16 10.01
C PHE A 52 1.31 1.63 9.82
N GLY A 53 0.07 1.98 10.15
CA GLY A 53 -0.42 3.35 10.16
C GLY A 53 0.36 4.24 11.14
N GLU A 54 0.60 3.75 12.36
CA GLU A 54 1.42 4.43 13.36
C GLU A 54 2.86 4.63 12.88
N HIS A 55 3.46 3.63 12.22
CA HIS A 55 4.80 3.76 11.64
C HIS A 55 4.85 4.82 10.53
N VAL A 56 3.78 4.92 9.70
CA VAL A 56 3.68 5.97 8.68
C VAL A 56 3.61 7.35 9.31
N VAL A 57 2.83 7.53 10.38
CA VAL A 57 2.73 8.80 11.13
C VAL A 57 4.08 9.13 11.76
N ALA A 58 4.71 8.18 12.44
CA ALA A 58 6.03 8.38 13.05
C ALA A 58 7.11 8.75 12.02
N LEU A 59 7.05 8.16 10.83
CA LEU A 59 7.96 8.53 9.74
C LEU A 59 7.69 9.95 9.24
N LEU A 60 6.44 10.39 9.15
CA LEU A 60 6.12 11.79 8.83
C LEU A 60 6.68 12.75 9.87
N ASP A 61 6.61 12.39 11.16
CA ASP A 61 7.18 13.19 12.26
C ASP A 61 8.71 13.26 12.15
N HIS A 62 9.35 12.13 11.92
CA HIS A 62 10.80 12.06 11.71
C HIS A 62 11.28 12.93 10.54
N LEU A 63 10.50 13.00 9.48
CA LEU A 63 10.80 13.83 8.31
C LEU A 63 10.40 15.30 8.47
N GLY A 64 9.82 15.68 9.58
CA GLY A 64 9.28 17.04 9.80
C GLY A 64 8.14 17.37 8.83
N ALA A 65 7.44 16.36 8.29
CA ALA A 65 6.36 16.54 7.34
C ALA A 65 5.01 16.61 8.08
N PRO A 66 4.37 17.78 8.20
CA PRO A 66 3.11 17.89 8.95
C PRO A 66 1.96 17.16 8.27
N GLN A 67 1.98 17.06 6.96
CA GLN A 67 0.96 16.40 6.14
C GLN A 67 1.60 15.73 4.91
N ALA A 68 0.94 14.71 4.38
CA ALA A 68 1.31 14.08 3.12
C ALA A 68 0.08 13.67 2.30
N VAL A 69 0.23 13.59 0.97
CA VAL A 69 -0.61 12.72 0.16
C VAL A 69 -0.11 11.30 0.40
N LEU A 70 -0.97 10.45 0.95
CA LEU A 70 -0.65 9.05 1.19
C LEU A 70 -1.19 8.21 0.04
N GLY A 71 -0.33 7.40 -0.54
CA GLY A 71 -0.72 6.46 -1.58
C GLY A 71 -0.24 5.05 -1.25
N GLY A 72 -0.92 4.06 -1.79
CA GLY A 72 -0.49 2.68 -1.62
C GLY A 72 -1.28 1.70 -2.45
N THR A 73 -0.73 0.50 -2.55
CA THR A 73 -1.32 -0.63 -3.26
C THR A 73 -1.66 -1.74 -2.27
N SER A 74 -2.87 -2.29 -2.34
CA SER A 74 -3.29 -3.42 -1.51
C SER A 74 -3.12 -3.12 0.00
N LEU A 75 -2.26 -3.83 0.72
CA LEU A 75 -1.91 -3.51 2.12
C LEU A 75 -1.56 -2.02 2.29
N GLY A 76 -0.74 -1.46 1.41
CA GLY A 76 -0.37 -0.05 1.48
C GLY A 76 -1.54 0.89 1.28
N ALA A 77 -2.53 0.51 0.50
CA ALA A 77 -3.79 1.23 0.35
C ALA A 77 -4.58 1.23 1.68
N ASN A 78 -4.67 0.07 2.33
CA ASN A 78 -5.36 -0.06 3.62
C ASN A 78 -4.64 0.69 4.75
N VAL A 79 -3.31 0.70 4.75
CA VAL A 79 -2.50 1.52 5.68
C VAL A 79 -2.78 3.01 5.47
N ALA A 80 -2.86 3.48 4.22
CA ALA A 80 -3.19 4.88 3.94
C ALA A 80 -4.61 5.24 4.42
N LEU A 81 -5.58 4.34 4.25
CA LEU A 81 -6.94 4.50 4.78
C LEU A 81 -6.97 4.53 6.31
N GLU A 82 -6.18 3.68 6.96
CA GLU A 82 -6.06 3.67 8.42
C GLU A 82 -5.52 4.99 8.96
N VAL A 83 -4.46 5.53 8.34
CA VAL A 83 -3.94 6.85 8.75
C VAL A 83 -4.98 7.95 8.51
N ALA A 84 -5.78 7.86 7.45
CA ALA A 84 -6.81 8.87 7.18
C ALA A 84 -7.95 8.85 8.21
N VAL A 85 -8.17 7.72 8.87
CA VAL A 85 -9.15 7.58 9.96
C VAL A 85 -8.54 7.95 11.31
N SER A 86 -7.36 7.43 11.64
CA SER A 86 -6.71 7.60 12.95
C SER A 86 -6.02 8.96 13.12
N ALA A 87 -5.49 9.54 12.04
CA ALA A 87 -4.76 10.81 12.05
C ALA A 87 -5.13 11.68 10.82
N PRO A 88 -6.41 12.07 10.66
CA PRO A 88 -6.92 12.76 9.47
C PRO A 88 -6.23 14.10 9.18
N GLU A 89 -5.68 14.76 10.20
CA GLU A 89 -4.91 16.00 10.07
C GLU A 89 -3.56 15.81 9.37
N ARG A 90 -3.08 14.56 9.30
CA ARG A 90 -1.81 14.21 8.64
C ARG A 90 -1.98 13.92 7.15
N VAL A 91 -3.23 13.76 6.69
CA VAL A 91 -3.55 13.33 5.32
C VAL A 91 -4.07 14.50 4.48
N ARG A 92 -3.35 14.78 3.41
CA ARG A 92 -3.70 15.81 2.45
C ARG A 92 -4.53 15.29 1.28
N GLY A 93 -4.38 14.02 0.97
CA GLY A 93 -5.12 13.29 -0.04
C GLY A 93 -4.75 11.80 0.01
N LEU A 94 -5.58 10.96 -0.58
CA LEU A 94 -5.41 9.52 -0.66
C LEU A 94 -5.34 9.04 -2.10
N LEU A 95 -4.30 8.30 -2.45
CA LEU A 95 -4.16 7.59 -3.72
C LEU A 95 -4.21 6.08 -3.46
N VAL A 96 -5.36 5.46 -3.64
CA VAL A 96 -5.64 4.08 -3.24
C VAL A 96 -5.71 3.19 -4.47
N GLU A 97 -4.81 2.23 -4.60
CA GLU A 97 -4.79 1.23 -5.68
C GLU A 97 -5.13 -0.15 -5.12
N GLY A 98 -6.18 -0.77 -5.64
CA GLY A 98 -6.57 -2.12 -5.26
C GLY A 98 -6.79 -2.28 -3.75
N PRO A 99 -7.72 -1.56 -3.12
CA PRO A 99 -7.99 -1.73 -1.69
C PRO A 99 -8.48 -3.14 -1.40
N VAL A 100 -8.16 -3.65 -0.22
CA VAL A 100 -8.62 -4.96 0.28
C VAL A 100 -9.70 -4.68 1.33
N LEU A 101 -10.96 -4.81 0.95
CA LEU A 101 -12.10 -4.58 1.82
C LEU A 101 -12.89 -5.89 2.02
N ASP A 102 -14.19 -5.77 2.18
CA ASP A 102 -15.03 -6.91 2.57
C ASP A 102 -15.11 -8.00 1.49
N ASN A 103 -15.08 -7.64 0.19
CA ASN A 103 -15.19 -8.60 -0.91
C ASN A 103 -13.87 -9.31 -1.26
N ALA A 104 -12.72 -8.73 -0.86
CA ALA A 104 -11.40 -9.33 -1.10
C ALA A 104 -10.98 -10.32 -0.01
N LEU A 105 -11.73 -10.43 1.11
CA LEU A 105 -11.31 -11.25 2.25
C LEU A 105 -11.09 -12.71 1.89
N GLU A 106 -12.04 -13.33 1.15
CA GLU A 106 -11.93 -14.74 0.76
C GLU A 106 -10.70 -14.97 -0.13
N ALA A 107 -10.51 -14.12 -1.14
CA ALA A 107 -9.36 -14.21 -2.05
C ALA A 107 -8.04 -13.99 -1.30
N GLY A 108 -8.00 -13.03 -0.38
CA GLY A 108 -6.86 -12.76 0.49
C GLY A 108 -6.51 -13.95 1.38
N LEU A 109 -7.51 -14.57 2.01
CA LEU A 109 -7.34 -15.78 2.82
C LEU A 109 -6.81 -16.95 1.98
N LEU A 110 -7.40 -17.21 0.83
CA LEU A 110 -6.98 -18.28 -0.08
C LEU A 110 -5.55 -18.08 -0.59
N ALA A 111 -5.14 -16.85 -0.85
CA ALA A 111 -3.79 -16.55 -1.31
C ALA A 111 -2.74 -16.62 -0.18
N ALA A 112 -3.06 -16.12 1.01
CA ALA A 112 -2.11 -15.99 2.11
C ALA A 112 -1.98 -17.27 2.96
N SER A 113 -3.06 -18.06 3.10
CA SER A 113 -3.05 -19.26 3.97
C SER A 113 -2.04 -20.33 3.54
N PRO A 114 -1.90 -20.68 2.25
CA PRO A 114 -0.87 -21.64 1.82
C PRO A 114 0.55 -21.18 2.14
N LEU A 115 0.80 -19.87 1.98
CA LEU A 115 2.12 -19.31 2.27
C LEU A 115 2.39 -19.29 3.77
N LEU A 116 1.39 -18.95 4.61
CA LEU A 116 1.49 -19.04 6.06
C LEU A 116 1.75 -20.47 6.51
N LEU A 117 1.02 -21.44 5.96
CA LEU A 117 1.21 -22.84 6.27
C LEU A 117 2.62 -23.30 5.87
N THR A 118 3.07 -22.97 4.67
CA THR A 118 4.42 -23.26 4.19
C THR A 118 5.47 -22.65 5.11
N ALA A 119 5.33 -21.39 5.50
CA ALA A 119 6.26 -20.71 6.38
C ALA A 119 6.37 -21.37 7.77
N ARG A 120 5.29 -22.00 8.25
CA ARG A 120 5.24 -22.67 9.56
C ARG A 120 5.65 -24.15 9.52
N VAL A 121 5.21 -24.88 8.51
CA VAL A 121 5.38 -26.35 8.45
C VAL A 121 6.64 -26.72 7.65
N LEU A 122 6.97 -25.95 6.63
CA LEU A 122 8.12 -26.19 5.75
C LEU A 122 9.02 -24.93 5.66
N PRO A 123 9.52 -24.41 6.79
CA PRO A 123 10.25 -23.14 6.83
C PRO A 123 11.47 -23.13 5.91
N PHE A 124 12.15 -24.25 5.74
CA PHE A 124 13.31 -24.39 4.88
C PHE A 124 13.03 -24.06 3.40
N THR A 125 11.78 -24.18 2.94
CA THR A 125 11.44 -23.89 1.54
C THR A 125 11.53 -22.41 1.24
N LEU A 126 11.03 -21.54 2.14
CA LEU A 126 11.17 -20.11 2.00
C LEU A 126 12.63 -19.67 2.16
N ASP A 127 13.34 -20.21 3.14
CA ASP A 127 14.74 -19.88 3.37
C ASP A 127 15.63 -20.36 2.20
N ALA A 128 15.31 -21.50 1.58
CA ALA A 128 15.97 -21.96 0.36
C ALA A 128 15.66 -21.06 -0.84
N ALA A 129 14.38 -20.71 -1.06
CA ALA A 129 14.00 -19.82 -2.14
C ALA A 129 14.72 -18.44 -2.01
N ARG A 130 14.81 -17.94 -0.78
CA ARG A 130 15.57 -16.74 -0.45
C ARG A 130 17.06 -16.89 -0.77
N LEU A 131 17.68 -17.99 -0.35
CA LEU A 131 19.11 -18.23 -0.59
C LEU A 131 19.39 -18.30 -2.10
N LEU A 132 18.55 -19.02 -2.86
CA LEU A 132 18.69 -19.17 -4.30
C LEU A 132 18.41 -17.87 -5.08
N SER A 133 17.54 -17.01 -4.59
CA SER A 133 17.21 -15.75 -5.26
C SER A 133 18.23 -14.63 -5.01
N ARG A 134 18.99 -14.68 -3.93
CA ARG A 134 19.96 -13.64 -3.54
C ARG A 134 21.06 -13.37 -4.57
N PRO A 135 21.73 -14.41 -5.13
CA PRO A 135 22.82 -14.18 -6.07
C PRO A 135 22.34 -13.68 -7.44
N VAL A 136 21.03 -13.64 -7.72
CA VAL A 136 20.49 -13.18 -8.99
C VAL A 136 20.65 -11.65 -9.11
N PRO A 137 21.47 -11.14 -10.05
CA PRO A 137 21.68 -9.70 -10.20
C PRO A 137 20.43 -9.01 -10.72
N ARG A 138 19.83 -8.14 -9.90
CA ARG A 138 18.59 -7.41 -10.26
C ARG A 138 18.76 -6.49 -11.47
N SER A 139 19.98 -6.04 -11.74
CA SER A 139 20.34 -5.21 -12.89
C SER A 139 20.23 -5.93 -14.23
N LEU A 140 20.30 -7.26 -14.23
CA LEU A 140 20.17 -8.08 -15.44
C LEU A 140 18.71 -8.48 -15.75
N LEU A 141 17.77 -8.17 -14.85
CA LEU A 141 16.38 -8.52 -15.00
C LEU A 141 15.54 -7.33 -15.48
N PRO A 142 14.48 -7.58 -16.26
CA PRO A 142 13.42 -6.58 -16.44
C PRO A 142 12.92 -6.10 -15.07
N PHE A 143 12.54 -4.82 -14.96
CA PHE A 143 12.22 -4.18 -13.68
C PHE A 143 11.23 -5.01 -12.84
N TRP A 144 10.12 -5.43 -13.43
CA TRP A 144 9.07 -6.17 -12.70
C TRP A 144 9.49 -7.61 -12.36
N ALA A 145 10.33 -8.23 -13.17
CA ALA A 145 10.95 -9.51 -12.82
C ALA A 145 11.87 -9.36 -11.60
N GLY A 146 12.64 -8.26 -11.54
CA GLY A 146 13.44 -7.93 -10.37
C GLY A 146 12.59 -7.72 -9.10
N VAL A 147 11.44 -7.04 -9.22
CA VAL A 147 10.48 -6.88 -8.12
C VAL A 147 9.92 -8.23 -7.66
N ALA A 148 9.59 -9.13 -8.60
CA ALA A 148 9.11 -10.48 -8.27
C ALA A 148 10.19 -11.31 -7.55
N VAL A 149 11.45 -11.19 -7.97
CA VAL A 149 12.57 -11.87 -7.30
C VAL A 149 12.83 -11.28 -5.90
N ASP A 150 12.62 -9.98 -5.69
CA ASP A 150 12.71 -9.36 -4.36
C ASP A 150 11.63 -9.91 -3.41
N ALA A 151 10.46 -10.30 -3.94
CA ALA A 151 9.40 -10.94 -3.15
C ALA A 151 9.81 -12.34 -2.60
N LEU A 152 10.83 -12.97 -3.15
CA LEU A 152 11.38 -14.23 -2.65
C LEU A 152 12.37 -14.03 -1.49
N ASP A 153 12.79 -12.78 -1.18
CA ASP A 153 13.65 -12.51 -0.02
C ASP A 153 12.87 -12.53 1.30
N GLN A 154 12.11 -13.61 1.51
CA GLN A 154 11.32 -13.83 2.72
C GLN A 154 12.06 -14.76 3.68
N ARG A 155 12.00 -14.43 4.99
CA ARG A 155 12.45 -15.33 6.08
C ARG A 155 11.23 -16.00 6.67
N SER A 156 11.28 -17.30 6.87
CA SER A 156 10.14 -18.12 7.32
C SER A 156 9.46 -17.57 8.59
N GLY A 157 10.20 -17.34 9.66
CA GLY A 157 9.66 -16.84 10.93
C GLY A 157 8.96 -15.48 10.82
N PRO A 158 9.66 -14.41 10.38
CA PRO A 158 9.04 -13.10 10.19
C PRO A 158 7.89 -13.10 9.18
N THR A 159 7.98 -13.90 8.09
CA THR A 159 6.88 -14.00 7.12
C THR A 159 5.65 -14.66 7.73
N ALA A 160 5.83 -15.72 8.52
CA ALA A 160 4.74 -16.35 9.25
C ALA A 160 4.10 -15.38 10.26
N ALA A 161 4.92 -14.60 10.97
CA ALA A 161 4.44 -13.58 11.90
C ALA A 161 3.64 -12.47 11.19
N LEU A 162 4.17 -11.93 10.09
CA LEU A 162 3.50 -10.92 9.25
C LEU A 162 2.14 -11.43 8.75
N LEU A 163 2.13 -12.60 8.12
CA LEU A 163 0.88 -13.17 7.58
C LEU A 163 -0.12 -13.48 8.68
N HIS A 164 0.33 -13.97 9.83
CA HIS A 164 -0.52 -14.20 10.99
C HIS A 164 -1.15 -12.89 11.49
N GLY A 165 -0.34 -11.85 11.71
CA GLY A 165 -0.83 -10.55 12.17
C GLY A 165 -1.85 -9.93 11.21
N LEU A 166 -1.60 -10.02 9.88
CA LEU A 166 -2.53 -9.51 8.88
C LEU A 166 -3.81 -10.34 8.74
N LEU A 167 -3.73 -11.68 8.78
CA LEU A 167 -4.89 -12.56 8.59
C LEU A 167 -5.85 -12.53 9.79
N PHE A 168 -5.33 -12.33 11.00
CA PHE A 168 -6.13 -12.31 12.23
C PHE A 168 -6.36 -10.90 12.78
N GLY A 169 -5.76 -9.88 12.16
CA GLY A 169 -6.00 -8.47 12.46
C GLY A 169 -7.11 -7.84 11.61
N ARG A 170 -7.39 -6.59 11.88
CA ARG A 170 -8.28 -5.77 11.04
C ARG A 170 -7.53 -5.36 9.77
N LEU A 171 -8.07 -5.70 8.59
CA LEU A 171 -7.43 -5.39 7.32
C LEU A 171 -7.71 -3.97 6.82
N ALA A 172 -8.85 -3.38 7.17
CA ALA A 172 -9.24 -2.04 6.72
C ALA A 172 -10.16 -1.35 7.74
N PRO A 173 -10.25 -0.02 7.74
CA PRO A 173 -11.28 0.71 8.47
C PRO A 173 -12.67 0.27 8.05
N ARG A 174 -13.61 0.23 9.00
CA ARG A 174 -15.01 -0.13 8.72
C ARG A 174 -15.68 0.92 7.86
N SER A 175 -16.74 0.55 7.13
CA SER A 175 -17.51 1.46 6.28
C SER A 175 -17.91 2.77 6.99
N ARG A 176 -18.38 2.69 8.25
CA ARG A 176 -18.72 3.87 9.06
C ARG A 176 -17.55 4.82 9.30
N GLU A 177 -16.32 4.28 9.39
CA GLU A 177 -15.10 5.06 9.61
C GLU A 177 -14.65 5.68 8.28
N ARG A 178 -14.71 4.91 7.17
CA ARG A 178 -14.39 5.39 5.82
C ARG A 178 -15.28 6.55 5.38
N ARG A 179 -16.56 6.56 5.78
CA ARG A 179 -17.51 7.67 5.52
C ARG A 179 -17.13 8.99 6.21
N GLN A 180 -16.24 8.94 7.19
CA GLN A 180 -15.72 10.13 7.88
C GLN A 180 -14.44 10.68 7.24
N ILE A 181 -13.85 9.95 6.29
CA ILE A 181 -12.68 10.42 5.56
C ILE A 181 -13.10 11.64 4.71
N ALA A 182 -12.46 12.76 4.97
CA ALA A 182 -12.74 14.00 4.24
C ALA A 182 -11.55 14.47 3.41
N ALA A 183 -10.45 13.69 3.36
CA ALA A 183 -9.35 13.95 2.44
C ALA A 183 -9.81 13.63 1.01
N PRO A 184 -9.43 14.44 0.00
CA PRO A 184 -9.61 14.07 -1.40
C PRO A 184 -9.07 12.67 -1.64
N THR A 185 -9.82 11.83 -2.32
CA THR A 185 -9.46 10.41 -2.49
C THR A 185 -9.59 10.01 -3.95
N LEU A 186 -8.51 9.48 -4.51
CA LEU A 186 -8.49 8.84 -5.82
C LEU A 186 -8.37 7.33 -5.61
N VAL A 187 -9.35 6.58 -6.09
CA VAL A 187 -9.38 5.13 -6.05
C VAL A 187 -9.08 4.57 -7.44
N VAL A 188 -8.13 3.65 -7.53
CA VAL A 188 -7.80 2.94 -8.78
C VAL A 188 -8.21 1.48 -8.63
N GLY A 189 -9.21 1.07 -9.41
CA GLY A 189 -9.71 -0.31 -9.48
C GLY A 189 -9.21 -1.01 -10.74
N HIS A 190 -8.84 -2.28 -10.64
CA HIS A 190 -8.39 -3.12 -11.75
C HIS A 190 -9.47 -4.14 -12.13
N PRO A 191 -9.91 -4.21 -13.40
CA PRO A 191 -10.89 -5.21 -13.82
C PRO A 191 -10.26 -6.60 -13.84
N ARG A 192 -11.04 -7.59 -13.41
CA ARG A 192 -10.63 -9.00 -13.40
C ARG A 192 -9.38 -9.29 -12.54
N ASP A 193 -9.11 -8.46 -11.55
CA ASP A 193 -8.06 -8.75 -10.57
C ASP A 193 -8.58 -9.85 -9.61
N PRO A 194 -7.91 -11.00 -9.52
CA PRO A 194 -8.37 -12.09 -8.67
C PRO A 194 -8.20 -11.82 -7.17
N LEU A 195 -7.32 -10.89 -6.80
CA LEU A 195 -7.03 -10.53 -5.39
C LEU A 195 -7.74 -9.25 -4.94
N HIS A 196 -8.02 -8.34 -5.88
CA HIS A 196 -8.61 -7.02 -5.58
C HIS A 196 -9.87 -6.84 -6.45
N PRO A 197 -11.01 -7.42 -6.06
CA PRO A 197 -12.23 -7.31 -6.84
C PRO A 197 -12.63 -5.84 -7.02
N THR A 198 -13.13 -5.50 -8.20
CA THR A 198 -13.57 -4.13 -8.51
C THR A 198 -14.66 -3.65 -7.57
N SER A 199 -15.44 -4.58 -6.99
CA SER A 199 -16.46 -4.28 -5.99
C SER A 199 -15.91 -3.61 -4.73
N ASP A 200 -14.65 -3.88 -4.33
CA ASP A 200 -14.01 -3.19 -3.21
C ASP A 200 -13.61 -1.76 -3.58
N ALA A 201 -13.16 -1.54 -4.80
CA ALA A 201 -12.90 -0.18 -5.29
C ALA A 201 -14.20 0.63 -5.41
N ASP A 202 -15.29 0.01 -5.87
CA ASP A 202 -16.62 0.61 -5.94
C ASP A 202 -17.17 0.92 -4.54
N LEU A 203 -17.02 -0.03 -3.61
CA LEU A 203 -17.41 0.13 -2.21
C LEU A 203 -16.66 1.30 -1.55
N LEU A 204 -15.34 1.36 -1.74
CA LEU A 204 -14.54 2.47 -1.20
C LEU A 204 -14.98 3.81 -1.77
N ALA A 205 -15.19 3.89 -3.09
CA ALA A 205 -15.63 5.11 -3.75
C ALA A 205 -17.04 5.55 -3.29
N SER A 206 -17.91 4.60 -2.91
CA SER A 206 -19.23 4.91 -2.35
C SER A 206 -19.17 5.32 -0.87
N ASP A 207 -18.24 4.77 -0.09
CA ASP A 207 -18.10 5.08 1.33
C ASP A 207 -17.42 6.44 1.55
N VAL A 208 -16.38 6.78 0.79
CA VAL A 208 -15.62 8.01 1.00
C VAL A 208 -16.26 9.18 0.25
N PRO A 209 -16.75 10.22 0.94
CA PRO A 209 -17.43 11.34 0.31
C PRO A 209 -16.52 12.06 -0.71
N GLY A 210 -17.00 12.16 -1.94
CA GLY A 210 -16.27 12.85 -3.01
C GLY A 210 -15.05 12.09 -3.56
N ALA A 211 -14.94 10.80 -3.30
CA ALA A 211 -13.90 9.98 -3.89
C ALA A 211 -14.08 9.86 -5.41
N GLU A 212 -12.96 9.95 -6.14
CA GLU A 212 -12.90 9.73 -7.58
C GLU A 212 -12.49 8.29 -7.86
N LEU A 213 -13.25 7.56 -8.67
CA LEU A 213 -12.92 6.20 -9.08
C LEU A 213 -12.40 6.20 -10.52
N VAL A 214 -11.19 5.71 -10.69
CA VAL A 214 -10.58 5.46 -11.99
C VAL A 214 -10.43 3.97 -12.20
N ARG A 215 -11.06 3.45 -13.27
CA ARG A 215 -10.91 2.05 -13.67
C ARG A 215 -9.71 1.89 -14.60
N ALA A 216 -8.82 0.99 -14.25
CA ALA A 216 -7.75 0.55 -15.13
C ALA A 216 -8.34 -0.24 -16.33
N ARG A 217 -7.62 -0.28 -17.44
CA ARG A 217 -7.99 -1.05 -18.63
C ARG A 217 -7.68 -2.54 -18.48
N GLY A 218 -6.85 -2.90 -17.50
CA GLY A 218 -6.47 -4.27 -17.17
C GLY A 218 -5.65 -4.34 -15.90
N VAL A 219 -5.46 -5.56 -15.36
CA VAL A 219 -4.77 -5.80 -14.08
C VAL A 219 -3.35 -5.22 -14.07
N LEU A 220 -2.65 -5.31 -15.19
CA LEU A 220 -1.25 -4.90 -15.31
C LEU A 220 -1.07 -3.54 -16.00
N GLU A 221 -2.13 -2.75 -16.21
CA GLU A 221 -2.00 -1.48 -16.93
C GLU A 221 -0.95 -0.58 -16.28
N TRP A 222 -1.03 -0.34 -14.98
CA TRP A 222 -0.09 0.55 -14.29
C TRP A 222 1.34 0.00 -14.23
N ARG A 223 1.53 -1.30 -14.48
CA ARG A 223 2.85 -1.96 -14.47
C ARG A 223 3.49 -1.99 -15.85
N LEU A 224 2.68 -2.18 -16.91
CA LEU A 224 3.18 -2.39 -18.27
C LEU A 224 2.94 -1.19 -19.22
N ARG A 225 1.93 -0.36 -18.93
CA ARG A 225 1.55 0.84 -19.71
C ARG A 225 1.17 1.97 -18.75
N PRO A 226 2.13 2.48 -17.94
CA PRO A 226 1.83 3.31 -16.77
C PRO A 226 1.37 4.72 -17.09
N GLU A 227 1.53 5.21 -18.31
CA GLU A 227 1.47 6.63 -18.66
C GLU A 227 0.14 7.26 -18.23
N ARG A 228 -0.99 6.63 -18.58
CA ARG A 228 -2.33 7.17 -18.30
C ARG A 228 -2.59 7.27 -16.80
N LEU A 229 -2.40 6.19 -16.06
CA LEU A 229 -2.67 6.16 -14.61
C LEU A 229 -1.65 7.01 -13.85
N THR A 230 -0.41 7.07 -14.30
CA THR A 230 0.62 7.93 -13.72
C THR A 230 0.27 9.41 -13.90
N ASN A 231 -0.21 9.82 -15.08
CA ASN A 231 -0.64 11.20 -15.31
C ASN A 231 -1.85 11.58 -14.44
N VAL A 232 -2.81 10.66 -14.26
CA VAL A 232 -3.94 10.84 -13.33
C VAL A 232 -3.44 11.02 -11.90
N ALA A 233 -2.51 10.17 -11.45
CA ALA A 233 -1.93 10.25 -10.11
C ALA A 233 -1.15 11.55 -9.89
N ILE A 234 -0.38 12.02 -10.88
CA ILE A 234 0.33 13.31 -10.83
C ILE A 234 -0.68 14.45 -10.66
N GLY A 235 -1.69 14.52 -11.52
CA GLY A 235 -2.73 15.55 -11.46
C GLY A 235 -3.44 15.58 -10.11
N PHE A 236 -3.81 14.40 -9.60
CA PHE A 236 -4.42 14.26 -8.29
C PHE A 236 -3.50 14.75 -7.16
N CYS A 237 -2.25 14.31 -7.13
CA CYS A 237 -1.31 14.73 -6.10
C CYS A 237 -1.09 16.25 -6.11
N GLN A 238 -0.92 16.86 -7.29
CA GLN A 238 -0.74 18.29 -7.43
C GLN A 238 -1.99 19.06 -6.99
N SER A 239 -3.19 18.63 -7.38
CA SER A 239 -4.45 19.27 -6.97
C SER A 239 -4.67 19.19 -5.46
N SER A 240 -4.37 18.03 -4.84
CA SER A 240 -4.43 17.85 -3.40
C SER A 240 -3.51 18.81 -2.65
N TRP A 241 -2.34 19.15 -3.20
CA TRP A 241 -1.44 20.13 -2.61
C TRP A 241 -1.89 21.58 -2.78
N ARG A 242 -2.56 21.93 -3.87
CA ARG A 242 -3.10 23.28 -4.12
C ARG A 242 -4.35 23.58 -3.30
N ALA A 243 -5.12 22.56 -2.94
CA ALA A 243 -6.31 22.73 -2.11
C ALA A 243 -5.96 23.37 -0.75
N PRO A 244 -6.77 24.29 -0.21
CA PRO A 244 -6.51 24.89 1.12
C PRO A 244 -6.47 23.80 2.19
N SER A 245 -5.42 23.83 3.04
CA SER A 245 -5.29 22.86 4.13
C SER A 245 -6.45 23.01 5.13
N ARG A 246 -6.90 21.90 5.72
CA ARG A 246 -8.00 21.92 6.72
C ARG A 246 -7.75 22.86 7.90
N ARG A 247 -6.48 23.06 8.32
CA ARG A 247 -6.13 24.03 9.38
C ARG A 247 -6.59 25.45 9.05
N ARG A 248 -6.57 25.87 7.77
CA ARG A 248 -7.04 27.22 7.38
C ARG A 248 -8.57 27.33 7.33
N ARG A 249 -9.31 26.22 7.08
CA ARG A 249 -10.78 26.23 7.07
C ARG A 249 -11.38 26.27 8.47
N ALA A 250 -10.72 25.70 9.46
CA ALA A 250 -11.16 25.72 10.86
C ALA A 250 -10.85 27.06 11.56
N ALA A 251 -9.81 27.78 11.12
CA ALA A 251 -9.43 29.08 11.68
C ALA A 251 -10.18 30.27 11.05
N GLY A 252 -11.00 30.04 10.04
CA GLY A 252 -11.79 31.06 9.32
C GLY A 252 -13.31 30.99 9.59
N ARG A 253 -13.73 30.27 10.66
CA ARG A 253 -15.13 30.28 11.14
C ARG A 253 -15.21 30.86 12.51
#